data_34cfad93e53cd12e0e1f48e16a648127
#
_entry.id   34cfad93e53cd12e0e1f48e16a648127
#
_cell.length_a   1.000
_cell.length_b   1.000
_cell.length_c   1.000
_cell.angle_alpha   90.00
_cell.angle_beta   90.00
_cell.angle_gamma   90.00
#
_symmetry.space_group_name_H-M   'P 1'
#
loop_
_entity.id
_entity.type
_entity.pdbx_description
1 polymer ?
#
loop_
_entity_poly.entity_id
_entity_poly.type
_entity_poly.pdbx_seq_one_letter_code
_entity_poly.pdbx_strand_id
1 'polypeptide(L)'
;MCLTDFAMESKIEIIQINISGEDKPGMTSSLTDILARYDAFILDIGQANIHQSLTLGILFMTTSDKSGAILKELLFKASELGVMIRFTPITEEHYQAWVGRQGKNRYIITLLGRQVTARHIAGVTKAVAEQGLNIDAIKRLTGRMPLEEENRATRACIELSVRGTLGDKAVLQKRFMELSNEGVDISFQKDDIFRRSRRLICFDMDSTLIETEVIDELAVRAGVGDEVKAITAVSYTHL
;
A
#
# COMPACT_ATOMS: atom_id res chain seq x y z
N MET A 1 49.10 0.52 40.29
CA MET A 1 47.76 0.03 40.73
C MET A 1 46.80 0.49 39.65
N CYS A 2 46.60 -0.38 38.67
CA CYS A 2 45.82 -0.08 37.46
C CYS A 2 44.37 -0.43 37.73
N LEU A 3 43.52 0.57 37.87
CA LEU A 3 42.07 0.39 37.86
C LEU A 3 41.66 0.31 36.41
N THR A 4 41.47 -0.89 35.94
CA THR A 4 40.79 -1.17 34.67
C THR A 4 39.35 -0.73 34.81
N ASP A 5 38.98 0.37 34.16
CA ASP A 5 37.61 0.77 33.89
C ASP A 5 36.93 -0.35 33.08
N PHE A 6 36.09 -1.12 33.77
CA PHE A 6 35.06 -1.92 33.12
C PHE A 6 33.98 -0.93 32.64
N ALA A 7 34.22 -0.28 31.51
CA ALA A 7 33.15 0.25 30.69
C ALA A 7 32.35 -1.00 30.19
N MET A 8 31.26 -1.32 30.85
CA MET A 8 30.29 -2.26 30.30
C MET A 8 29.80 -1.62 28.98
N GLU A 9 30.26 -2.14 27.84
CA GLU A 9 29.66 -1.84 26.55
C GLU A 9 28.18 -2.20 26.64
N SER A 10 27.35 -1.19 26.71
CA SER A 10 25.89 -1.39 26.77
C SER A 10 25.48 -2.08 25.50
N LYS A 11 24.96 -3.29 25.63
CA LYS A 11 24.49 -4.13 24.50
C LYS A 11 23.37 -3.41 23.74
N ILE A 12 23.47 -3.38 22.42
CA ILE A 12 22.41 -2.87 21.55
C ILE A 12 21.20 -3.81 21.57
N GLU A 13 20.01 -3.24 21.70
CA GLU A 13 18.73 -3.95 21.63
C GLU A 13 17.86 -3.34 20.54
N ILE A 14 17.26 -4.23 19.74
CA ILE A 14 16.32 -3.87 18.69
C ILE A 14 14.93 -4.32 19.15
N ILE A 15 14.01 -3.37 19.22
CA ILE A 15 12.68 -3.61 19.77
C ILE A 15 11.62 -3.12 18.80
N GLN A 16 10.68 -3.99 18.47
CA GLN A 16 9.48 -3.63 17.75
C GLN A 16 8.34 -3.40 18.73
N ILE A 17 7.67 -2.26 18.61
CA ILE A 17 6.42 -1.99 19.30
C ILE A 17 5.27 -1.99 18.31
N ASN A 18 4.17 -2.63 18.70
CA ASN A 18 2.90 -2.59 17.97
C ASN A 18 1.85 -2.01 18.91
N ILE A 19 1.25 -0.91 18.49
CA ILE A 19 0.21 -0.19 19.21
C ILE A 19 -1.09 -0.29 18.43
N SER A 20 -2.19 -0.61 19.12
CA SER A 20 -3.51 -0.65 18.52
C SER A 20 -4.57 -0.08 19.48
N GLY A 21 -5.52 0.66 18.90
CA GLY A 21 -6.59 1.29 19.68
C GLY A 21 -7.38 2.28 18.86
N GLU A 22 -8.18 3.09 19.54
CA GLU A 22 -8.92 4.17 18.91
C GLU A 22 -7.97 5.29 18.45
N ASP A 23 -8.16 5.77 17.22
CA ASP A 23 -7.33 6.85 16.67
C ASP A 23 -7.66 8.19 17.36
N LYS A 24 -6.64 8.79 17.97
CA LYS A 24 -6.74 10.09 18.66
C LYS A 24 -5.59 11.00 18.24
N PRO A 25 -5.85 12.31 18.07
CA PRO A 25 -4.80 13.28 17.81
C PRO A 25 -3.72 13.25 18.88
N GLY A 26 -2.44 13.31 18.46
CA GLY A 26 -1.31 13.37 19.38
C GLY A 26 -0.78 12.02 19.88
N MET A 27 -1.41 10.90 19.52
CA MET A 27 -0.98 9.57 19.98
C MET A 27 0.43 9.25 19.51
N THR A 28 0.68 9.35 18.22
CA THR A 28 2.01 9.07 17.64
C THR A 28 3.07 10.00 18.23
N SER A 29 2.78 11.31 18.36
CA SER A 29 3.73 12.27 18.94
C SER A 29 4.07 11.96 20.39
N SER A 30 3.07 11.61 21.23
CA SER A 30 3.30 11.26 22.62
C SER A 30 4.19 10.02 22.80
N LEU A 31 4.05 9.04 21.92
CA LEU A 31 4.87 7.81 21.97
C LEU A 31 6.28 8.03 21.43
N THR A 32 6.42 8.79 20.34
CA THR A 32 7.73 9.11 19.77
C THR A 32 8.52 10.09 20.63
N ASP A 33 7.86 10.97 21.39
CA ASP A 33 8.49 11.85 22.37
C ASP A 33 9.20 11.06 23.48
N ILE A 34 8.61 9.95 23.92
CA ILE A 34 9.30 9.04 24.87
C ILE A 34 10.58 8.51 24.25
N LEU A 35 10.52 7.99 23.03
CA LEU A 35 11.69 7.47 22.33
C LEU A 35 12.77 8.55 22.15
N ALA A 36 12.36 9.77 21.81
CA ALA A 36 13.27 10.90 21.62
C ALA A 36 14.01 11.29 22.90
N ARG A 37 13.38 11.24 24.07
CA ARG A 37 14.04 11.56 25.35
C ARG A 37 15.19 10.61 25.71
N TYR A 38 15.18 9.42 25.16
CA TYR A 38 16.23 8.42 25.35
C TYR A 38 17.18 8.30 24.15
N ASP A 39 17.06 9.18 23.14
CA ASP A 39 17.84 9.14 21.89
C ASP A 39 17.74 7.78 21.18
N ALA A 40 16.57 7.14 21.25
CA ALA A 40 16.34 5.87 20.56
C ALA A 40 16.36 6.08 19.04
N PHE A 41 17.04 5.22 18.30
CA PHE A 41 17.15 5.31 16.86
C PHE A 41 16.01 4.56 16.19
N ILE A 42 15.20 5.27 15.39
CA ILE A 42 14.09 4.66 14.65
C ILE A 42 14.63 3.96 13.41
N LEU A 43 14.40 2.65 13.33
CA LEU A 43 14.78 1.81 12.19
C LEU A 43 13.67 1.71 11.15
N ASP A 44 12.40 1.67 11.60
CA ASP A 44 11.21 1.66 10.73
C ASP A 44 9.99 2.15 11.50
N ILE A 45 9.04 2.74 10.80
CA ILE A 45 7.76 3.20 11.35
C ILE A 45 6.65 3.07 10.32
N GLY A 46 5.51 2.56 10.73
CA GLY A 46 4.33 2.42 9.87
C GLY A 46 3.04 2.58 10.65
N GLN A 47 2.09 3.29 10.07
CA GLN A 47 0.77 3.51 10.64
C GLN A 47 -0.32 3.18 9.63
N ALA A 48 -1.38 2.55 10.09
CA ALA A 48 -2.57 2.27 9.30
C ALA A 48 -3.83 2.58 10.11
N ASN A 49 -4.81 3.21 9.45
CA ASN A 49 -6.11 3.52 10.04
C ASN A 49 -7.22 2.87 9.22
N ILE A 50 -8.06 2.07 9.89
CA ILE A 50 -9.29 1.52 9.32
C ILE A 50 -10.44 1.92 10.23
N HIS A 51 -11.39 2.71 9.71
CA HIS A 51 -12.44 3.33 10.49
C HIS A 51 -11.82 4.20 11.60
N GLN A 52 -12.13 3.95 12.85
CA GLN A 52 -11.58 4.66 14.02
C GLN A 52 -10.45 3.87 14.71
N SER A 53 -10.02 2.76 14.11
CA SER A 53 -8.96 1.92 14.66
C SER A 53 -7.62 2.26 14.04
N LEU A 54 -6.68 2.64 14.89
CA LEU A 54 -5.26 2.86 14.57
C LEU A 54 -4.47 1.59 14.83
N THR A 55 -3.55 1.29 13.93
CA THR A 55 -2.43 0.36 14.18
C THR A 55 -1.14 1.10 13.86
N LEU A 56 -0.24 1.22 14.83
CA LEU A 56 1.07 1.87 14.70
C LEU A 56 2.16 0.86 15.07
N GLY A 57 3.07 0.61 14.14
CA GLY A 57 4.29 -0.18 14.36
C GLY A 57 5.50 0.74 14.38
N ILE A 58 6.38 0.58 15.36
CA ILE A 58 7.68 1.26 15.40
C ILE A 58 8.75 0.22 15.71
N LEU A 59 9.78 0.19 14.89
CA LEU A 59 10.99 -0.58 15.12
C LEU A 59 12.10 0.40 15.48
N PHE A 60 12.70 0.23 16.65
CA PHE A 60 13.75 1.12 17.13
C PHE A 60 14.90 0.35 17.76
N MET A 61 16.03 1.00 17.79
CA MET A 61 17.27 0.52 18.40
C MET A 61 17.62 1.40 19.60
N THR A 62 18.03 0.79 20.67
CA THR A 62 18.49 1.47 21.90
C THR A 62 19.56 0.61 22.60
N THR A 63 20.06 1.08 23.72
CA THR A 63 21.02 0.35 24.55
C THR A 63 20.32 -0.35 25.72
N SER A 64 20.87 -1.46 26.21
CA SER A 64 20.27 -2.29 27.27
C SER A 64 20.10 -1.54 28.60
N ASP A 65 20.88 -0.51 28.87
CA ASP A 65 20.74 0.36 30.05
C ASP A 65 19.51 1.27 29.97
N LYS A 66 19.06 1.64 28.77
CA LYS A 66 17.91 2.53 28.52
C LYS A 66 16.60 1.77 28.24
N SER A 67 16.69 0.58 27.67
CA SER A 67 15.53 -0.16 27.15
C SER A 67 14.44 -0.37 28.22
N GLY A 68 14.81 -0.77 29.44
CA GLY A 68 13.85 -0.99 30.53
C GLY A 68 13.05 0.26 30.90
N ALA A 69 13.70 1.43 30.93
CA ALA A 69 13.03 2.71 31.23
C ALA A 69 12.08 3.08 30.07
N ILE A 70 12.52 2.96 28.83
CA ILE A 70 11.71 3.20 27.64
C ILE A 70 10.43 2.34 27.65
N LEU A 71 10.58 1.02 27.83
CA LEU A 71 9.44 0.09 27.82
C LEU A 71 8.44 0.42 28.93
N LYS A 72 8.93 0.76 30.13
CA LYS A 72 8.08 1.16 31.25
C LYS A 72 7.28 2.41 30.93
N GLU A 73 7.92 3.48 30.44
CA GLU A 73 7.23 4.72 30.10
C GLU A 73 6.24 4.55 28.96
N LEU A 74 6.59 3.79 27.92
CA LEU A 74 5.66 3.46 26.83
C LEU A 74 4.45 2.68 27.33
N LEU A 75 4.62 1.74 28.26
CA LEU A 75 3.52 0.98 28.85
C LEU A 75 2.54 1.88 29.62
N PHE A 76 3.07 2.78 30.47
CA PHE A 76 2.23 3.73 31.20
C PHE A 76 1.51 4.69 30.25
N LYS A 77 2.23 5.21 29.24
CA LYS A 77 1.62 6.12 28.26
C LYS A 77 0.53 5.42 27.44
N ALA A 78 0.73 4.17 27.03
CA ALA A 78 -0.28 3.38 26.34
C ALA A 78 -1.53 3.18 27.21
N SER A 79 -1.36 2.91 28.50
CA SER A 79 -2.45 2.81 29.47
C SER A 79 -3.22 4.13 29.62
N GLU A 80 -2.51 5.26 29.73
CA GLU A 80 -3.10 6.60 29.78
C GLU A 80 -3.93 6.93 28.53
N LEU A 81 -3.40 6.57 27.35
CA LEU A 81 -4.06 6.77 26.05
C LEU A 81 -5.22 5.79 25.80
N GLY A 82 -5.34 4.73 26.60
CA GLY A 82 -6.35 3.69 26.45
C GLY A 82 -6.10 2.80 25.22
N VAL A 83 -4.82 2.58 24.87
CA VAL A 83 -4.41 1.74 23.73
C VAL A 83 -3.65 0.50 24.19
N MET A 84 -3.71 -0.53 23.38
CA MET A 84 -2.93 -1.75 23.59
C MET A 84 -1.52 -1.56 23.00
N ILE A 85 -0.50 -1.94 23.76
CA ILE A 85 0.89 -1.98 23.29
C ILE A 85 1.48 -3.37 23.44
N ARG A 86 2.22 -3.83 22.45
CA ARG A 86 2.96 -5.09 22.44
C ARG A 86 4.40 -4.84 22.09
N PHE A 87 5.30 -5.36 22.90
CA PHE A 87 6.75 -5.33 22.69
C PHE A 87 7.23 -6.65 22.12
N THR A 88 8.12 -6.61 21.15
CA THR A 88 8.75 -7.78 20.53
C THR A 88 10.23 -7.49 20.36
N PRO A 89 11.12 -8.15 21.11
CA PRO A 89 12.56 -8.05 20.87
C PRO A 89 12.90 -8.73 19.53
N ILE A 90 13.78 -8.09 18.76
CA ILE A 90 14.26 -8.56 17.47
C ILE A 90 15.75 -8.86 17.59
N THR A 91 16.16 -10.07 17.20
CA THR A 91 17.60 -10.37 17.15
C THR A 91 18.27 -9.68 15.97
N GLU A 92 19.56 -9.43 16.07
CA GLU A 92 20.34 -8.82 15.00
C GLU A 92 20.27 -9.65 13.71
N GLU A 93 20.33 -10.97 13.82
CA GLU A 93 20.20 -11.87 12.66
C GLU A 93 18.85 -11.72 11.96
N HIS A 94 17.75 -11.65 12.73
CA HIS A 94 16.41 -11.45 12.16
C HIS A 94 16.29 -10.08 11.49
N TYR A 95 16.88 -9.04 12.09
CA TYR A 95 16.89 -7.71 11.49
C TYR A 95 17.68 -7.68 10.18
N GLN A 96 18.91 -8.23 10.17
CA GLN A 96 19.75 -8.30 8.97
C GLN A 96 19.09 -9.12 7.85
N ALA A 97 18.48 -10.26 8.20
CA ALA A 97 17.73 -11.07 7.24
C ALA A 97 16.52 -10.30 6.65
N TRP A 98 15.87 -9.46 7.44
CA TRP A 98 14.77 -8.61 6.97
C TRP A 98 15.27 -7.49 6.05
N VAL A 99 16.36 -6.81 6.41
CA VAL A 99 17.01 -5.79 5.56
C VAL A 99 17.47 -6.39 4.22
N GLY A 100 18.07 -7.58 4.24
CA GLY A 100 18.51 -8.26 3.02
C GLY A 100 17.38 -8.62 2.03
N ARG A 101 16.12 -8.63 2.48
CA ARG A 101 14.94 -8.81 1.60
C ARG A 101 14.50 -7.52 0.90
N GLN A 102 14.99 -6.36 1.30
CA GLN A 102 14.52 -5.07 0.79
C GLN A 102 14.95 -4.78 -0.66
N GLY A 103 16.02 -5.40 -1.16
CA GLY A 103 16.53 -5.22 -2.52
C GLY A 103 15.70 -5.89 -3.64
N LYS A 104 14.57 -6.54 -3.33
CA LYS A 104 13.73 -7.21 -4.33
C LYS A 104 12.89 -6.22 -5.12
N ASN A 105 12.54 -6.61 -6.35
CA ASN A 105 11.66 -5.82 -7.20
C ASN A 105 10.32 -5.54 -6.50
N ARG A 106 9.83 -4.32 -6.68
CA ARG A 106 8.51 -3.89 -6.22
C ARG A 106 7.58 -3.71 -7.40
N TYR A 107 6.32 -4.03 -7.17
CA TYR A 107 5.25 -3.86 -8.14
C TYR A 107 4.02 -3.28 -7.45
N ILE A 108 3.20 -2.60 -8.23
CA ILE A 108 1.91 -2.08 -7.80
C ILE A 108 0.82 -2.79 -8.60
N ILE A 109 -0.17 -3.28 -7.89
CA ILE A 109 -1.40 -3.80 -8.47
C ILE A 109 -2.51 -2.85 -8.09
N THR A 110 -3.25 -2.36 -9.08
CA THR A 110 -4.37 -1.47 -8.86
C THR A 110 -5.65 -2.14 -9.35
N LEU A 111 -6.62 -2.28 -8.45
CA LEU A 111 -7.96 -2.73 -8.77
C LEU A 111 -8.88 -1.52 -8.87
N LEU A 112 -9.59 -1.39 -9.97
CA LEU A 112 -10.56 -0.33 -10.22
C LEU A 112 -11.89 -0.96 -10.62
N GLY A 113 -12.98 -0.56 -10.00
CA GLY A 113 -14.32 -1.05 -10.33
C GLY A 113 -15.41 -0.21 -9.67
N ARG A 114 -16.65 -0.42 -10.05
CA ARG A 114 -17.79 0.21 -9.35
C ARG A 114 -17.91 -0.32 -7.92
N GLN A 115 -17.67 -1.61 -7.74
CA GLN A 115 -17.63 -2.27 -6.44
C GLN A 115 -16.46 -3.26 -6.44
N VAL A 116 -15.58 -3.15 -5.43
CA VAL A 116 -14.55 -4.15 -5.18
C VAL A 116 -15.00 -5.03 -4.03
N THR A 117 -15.23 -6.30 -4.32
CA THR A 117 -15.71 -7.30 -3.36
C THR A 117 -14.56 -8.10 -2.74
N ALA A 118 -14.86 -8.84 -1.69
CA ALA A 118 -13.90 -9.77 -1.09
C ALA A 118 -13.42 -10.84 -2.09
N ARG A 119 -14.26 -11.26 -3.05
CA ARG A 119 -13.89 -12.20 -4.13
C ARG A 119 -12.76 -11.64 -4.99
N HIS A 120 -12.85 -10.38 -5.41
CA HIS A 120 -11.82 -9.71 -6.21
C HIS A 120 -10.49 -9.65 -5.46
N ILE A 121 -10.52 -9.25 -4.18
CA ILE A 121 -9.32 -9.21 -3.34
C ILE A 121 -8.71 -10.61 -3.17
N ALA A 122 -9.53 -11.62 -2.85
CA ALA A 122 -9.08 -13.00 -2.68
C ALA A 122 -8.45 -13.56 -3.98
N GLY A 123 -9.06 -13.29 -5.14
CA GLY A 123 -8.54 -13.70 -6.44
C GLY A 123 -7.17 -13.09 -6.73
N VAL A 124 -7.04 -11.77 -6.55
CA VAL A 124 -5.78 -11.06 -6.78
C VAL A 124 -4.69 -11.49 -5.79
N THR A 125 -5.00 -11.58 -4.50
CA THR A 125 -4.01 -11.98 -3.48
C THR A 125 -3.55 -13.42 -3.67
N LYS A 126 -4.44 -14.33 -4.11
CA LYS A 126 -4.09 -15.70 -4.46
C LYS A 126 -3.15 -15.73 -5.68
N ALA A 127 -3.46 -15.01 -6.75
CA ALA A 127 -2.60 -14.92 -7.93
C ALA A 127 -1.21 -14.37 -7.59
N VAL A 128 -1.13 -13.38 -6.71
CA VAL A 128 0.13 -12.81 -6.20
C VAL A 128 0.94 -13.85 -5.43
N ALA A 129 0.30 -14.60 -4.52
CA ALA A 129 0.95 -15.64 -3.72
C ALA A 129 1.45 -16.80 -4.58
N GLU A 130 0.69 -17.24 -5.60
CA GLU A 130 1.08 -18.28 -6.56
C GLU A 130 2.35 -17.88 -7.36
N GLN A 131 2.62 -16.60 -7.53
CA GLN A 131 3.83 -16.07 -8.15
C GLN A 131 5.00 -15.87 -7.18
N GLY A 132 4.86 -16.25 -5.91
CA GLY A 132 5.89 -16.07 -4.89
C GLY A 132 6.13 -14.60 -4.49
N LEU A 133 5.17 -13.71 -4.78
CA LEU A 133 5.22 -12.31 -4.39
C LEU A 133 4.60 -12.12 -3.00
N ASN A 134 5.18 -11.24 -2.21
CA ASN A 134 4.65 -10.83 -0.91
C ASN A 134 3.90 -9.51 -1.03
N ILE A 135 2.78 -9.38 -0.32
CA ILE A 135 2.02 -8.12 -0.23
C ILE A 135 2.55 -7.34 0.96
N ASP A 136 3.12 -6.16 0.71
CA ASP A 136 3.66 -5.27 1.75
C ASP A 136 2.59 -4.31 2.30
N ALA A 137 1.68 -3.85 1.44
CA ALA A 137 0.62 -2.92 1.84
C ALA A 137 -0.61 -3.07 0.93
N ILE A 138 -1.78 -2.82 1.49
CA ILE A 138 -3.05 -2.68 0.76
C ILE A 138 -3.66 -1.34 1.17
N LYS A 139 -3.98 -0.50 0.18
CA LYS A 139 -4.53 0.83 0.41
C LYS A 139 -5.72 1.12 -0.49
N ARG A 140 -6.81 1.59 0.08
CA ARG A 140 -7.91 2.17 -0.68
C ARG A 140 -7.53 3.60 -1.10
N LEU A 141 -7.60 3.91 -2.38
CA LEU A 141 -7.26 5.23 -2.95
C LEU A 141 -8.49 6.14 -3.10
N THR A 142 -9.69 5.55 -3.16
CA THR A 142 -10.95 6.30 -3.26
C THR A 142 -11.56 6.56 -1.89
N GLY A 143 -12.46 7.54 -1.82
CA GLY A 143 -13.26 7.83 -0.63
C GLY A 143 -14.05 6.62 -0.12
N ARG A 144 -14.53 6.72 1.11
CA ARG A 144 -15.39 5.70 1.73
C ARG A 144 -16.79 5.79 1.12
N MET A 145 -17.44 4.63 0.94
CA MET A 145 -18.80 4.58 0.40
C MET A 145 -19.82 4.80 1.50
N PRO A 146 -20.80 5.72 1.33
CA PRO A 146 -21.99 5.75 2.18
C PRO A 146 -22.81 4.48 1.99
N LEU A 147 -23.56 4.09 3.03
CA LEU A 147 -24.40 2.88 3.01
C LEU A 147 -25.74 3.12 2.30
N GLU A 148 -26.14 4.36 2.07
CA GLU A 148 -27.38 4.76 1.42
C GLU A 148 -27.36 4.40 -0.07
N GLU A 149 -28.49 3.90 -0.57
CA GLU A 149 -28.60 3.32 -1.93
C GLU A 149 -28.34 4.31 -3.07
N GLU A 150 -28.71 5.56 -2.90
CA GLU A 150 -28.56 6.61 -3.92
C GLU A 150 -27.10 6.93 -4.29
N ASN A 151 -26.15 6.57 -3.45
CA ASN A 151 -24.74 6.87 -3.62
C ASN A 151 -23.84 5.66 -3.97
N ARG A 152 -24.44 4.51 -4.34
CA ARG A 152 -23.67 3.29 -4.71
C ARG A 152 -22.89 3.39 -6.02
N ALA A 153 -23.02 4.49 -6.75
CA ALA A 153 -22.32 4.71 -8.02
C ALA A 153 -20.84 5.10 -7.89
N THR A 154 -20.29 5.09 -6.67
CA THR A 154 -18.90 5.49 -6.44
C THR A 154 -17.92 4.40 -6.87
N ARG A 155 -16.99 4.77 -7.73
CA ARG A 155 -15.88 3.90 -8.12
C ARG A 155 -15.00 3.55 -6.92
N ALA A 156 -14.57 2.30 -6.83
CA ALA A 156 -13.63 1.81 -5.82
C ALA A 156 -12.27 1.56 -6.46
N CYS A 157 -11.22 2.15 -5.89
CA CYS A 157 -9.84 1.91 -6.30
C CYS A 157 -9.05 1.41 -5.10
N ILE A 158 -8.42 0.24 -5.25
CA ILE A 158 -7.57 -0.37 -4.22
C ILE A 158 -6.20 -0.65 -4.83
N GLU A 159 -5.16 -0.21 -4.15
CA GLU A 159 -3.77 -0.43 -4.51
C GLU A 159 -3.14 -1.46 -3.57
N LEU A 160 -2.44 -2.44 -4.15
CA LEU A 160 -1.59 -3.37 -3.43
C LEU A 160 -0.13 -3.10 -3.83
N SER A 161 0.72 -2.87 -2.84
CA SER A 161 2.17 -2.88 -3.01
C SER A 161 2.69 -4.29 -2.78
N VAL A 162 3.37 -4.85 -3.77
CA VAL A 162 3.89 -6.21 -3.70
C VAL A 162 5.38 -6.25 -4.00
N ARG A 163 6.08 -7.23 -3.41
CA ARG A 163 7.52 -7.37 -3.52
C ARG A 163 7.92 -8.82 -3.77
N GLY A 164 8.93 -9.01 -4.58
CA GLY A 164 9.51 -10.33 -4.84
C GLY A 164 10.09 -10.47 -6.24
N THR A 165 10.52 -11.68 -6.53
CA THR A 165 10.92 -12.05 -7.89
C THR A 165 9.70 -12.63 -8.58
N LEU A 166 9.21 -11.95 -9.61
CA LEU A 166 8.07 -12.41 -10.39
C LEU A 166 8.45 -13.69 -11.12
N GLY A 167 7.64 -14.72 -10.98
CA GLY A 167 7.80 -15.98 -11.70
C GLY A 167 7.44 -15.81 -13.19
N ASP A 168 6.21 -16.11 -13.56
CA ASP A 168 5.71 -15.97 -14.93
C ASP A 168 4.70 -14.82 -15.05
N LYS A 169 5.12 -13.74 -15.73
CA LYS A 169 4.28 -12.57 -15.97
C LYS A 169 3.04 -12.91 -16.80
N ALA A 170 3.13 -13.81 -17.76
CA ALA A 170 2.02 -14.16 -18.64
C ALA A 170 0.93 -14.90 -17.85
N VAL A 171 1.31 -15.80 -16.96
CA VAL A 171 0.37 -16.49 -16.05
C VAL A 171 -0.34 -15.49 -15.15
N LEU A 172 0.38 -14.53 -14.57
CA LEU A 172 -0.22 -13.51 -13.71
C LEU A 172 -1.21 -12.63 -14.51
N GLN A 173 -0.82 -12.20 -15.72
CA GLN A 173 -1.68 -11.39 -16.58
C GLN A 173 -2.95 -12.16 -16.99
N LYS A 174 -2.84 -13.43 -17.34
CA LYS A 174 -4.00 -14.28 -17.67
C LYS A 174 -4.98 -14.34 -16.47
N ARG A 175 -4.46 -14.55 -15.27
CA ARG A 175 -5.29 -14.56 -14.05
C ARG A 175 -5.99 -13.23 -13.81
N PHE A 176 -5.31 -12.11 -14.03
CA PHE A 176 -5.91 -10.79 -13.90
C PHE A 176 -6.98 -10.52 -14.96
N MET A 177 -6.78 -10.99 -16.21
CA MET A 177 -7.82 -10.92 -17.25
C MET A 177 -9.06 -11.73 -16.88
N GLU A 178 -8.89 -12.95 -16.33
CA GLU A 178 -10.00 -13.77 -15.86
C GLU A 178 -10.82 -13.04 -14.78
N LEU A 179 -10.14 -12.41 -13.82
CA LEU A 179 -10.77 -11.62 -12.75
C LEU A 179 -11.43 -10.33 -13.28
N SER A 180 -10.87 -9.73 -14.33
CA SER A 180 -11.45 -8.52 -14.93
C SER A 180 -12.82 -8.76 -15.54
N ASN A 181 -13.12 -9.98 -16.00
CA ASN A 181 -14.45 -10.35 -16.45
C ASN A 181 -15.52 -10.30 -15.35
N GLU A 182 -15.11 -10.21 -14.08
CA GLU A 182 -16.02 -10.08 -12.93
C GLU A 182 -16.38 -8.61 -12.62
N GLY A 183 -15.98 -7.65 -13.46
CA GLY A 183 -16.37 -6.23 -13.35
C GLY A 183 -15.37 -5.36 -12.58
N VAL A 184 -14.09 -5.73 -12.59
CA VAL A 184 -12.98 -4.94 -12.06
C VAL A 184 -11.86 -4.85 -13.07
N ASP A 185 -11.28 -3.69 -13.25
CA ASP A 185 -10.05 -3.50 -14.01
C ASP A 185 -8.84 -3.71 -13.11
N ILE A 186 -7.85 -4.48 -13.58
CA ILE A 186 -6.65 -4.80 -12.82
C ILE A 186 -5.43 -4.35 -13.60
N SER A 187 -4.66 -3.44 -13.02
CA SER A 187 -3.39 -2.96 -13.56
C SER A 187 -2.24 -3.53 -12.75
N PHE A 188 -1.15 -3.93 -13.44
CA PHE A 188 0.10 -4.40 -12.84
C PHE A 188 1.27 -3.60 -13.39
N GLN A 189 2.00 -2.92 -12.50
CA GLN A 189 3.09 -2.02 -12.86
C GLN A 189 4.31 -2.28 -11.99
N LYS A 190 5.50 -2.10 -12.55
CA LYS A 190 6.73 -2.05 -11.75
C LYS A 190 6.75 -0.74 -10.95
N ASP A 191 7.06 -0.83 -9.65
CA ASP A 191 7.23 0.34 -8.80
C ASP A 191 8.69 0.75 -8.79
N ASP A 192 9.04 1.63 -9.71
CA ASP A 192 10.37 2.20 -9.85
C ASP A 192 10.32 3.74 -9.73
N ILE A 193 11.49 4.36 -9.77
CA ILE A 193 11.66 5.81 -9.70
C ILE A 193 10.84 6.55 -10.77
N PHE A 194 10.68 5.97 -11.95
CA PHE A 194 9.98 6.61 -13.07
C PHE A 194 8.46 6.63 -12.89
N ARG A 195 7.89 5.72 -12.09
CA ARG A 195 6.45 5.69 -11.83
C ARG A 195 5.95 6.98 -11.16
N ARG A 196 6.74 7.56 -10.26
CA ARG A 196 6.36 8.77 -9.49
C ARG A 196 6.88 10.06 -10.09
N SER A 197 7.81 9.99 -11.03
CA SER A 197 8.51 11.13 -11.63
C SER A 197 8.11 11.40 -13.09
N ARG A 198 6.92 11.00 -13.49
CA ARG A 198 6.42 11.23 -14.85
C ARG A 198 6.18 12.71 -15.09
N ARG A 199 6.74 13.22 -16.19
CA ARG A 199 6.64 14.64 -16.60
C ARG A 199 5.77 14.85 -17.82
N LEU A 200 5.35 13.77 -18.48
CA LEU A 200 4.49 13.80 -19.65
C LEU A 200 3.28 12.90 -19.38
N ILE A 201 2.10 13.46 -19.59
CA ILE A 201 0.83 12.74 -19.57
C ILE A 201 0.22 12.94 -20.97
N CYS A 202 -0.05 11.84 -21.66
CA CYS A 202 -0.77 11.82 -22.91
C CYS A 202 -2.14 11.23 -22.68
N PHE A 203 -3.17 11.89 -23.15
CA PHE A 203 -4.54 11.40 -23.14
C PHE A 203 -4.95 11.14 -24.58
N ASP A 204 -5.66 10.04 -24.80
CA ASP A 204 -6.44 9.84 -26.00
C ASP A 204 -7.60 10.81 -26.00
N MET A 205 -8.03 11.26 -27.16
CA MET A 205 -9.04 12.30 -27.25
C MET A 205 -10.45 11.67 -27.32
N ASP A 206 -10.66 10.82 -28.30
CA ASP A 206 -11.97 10.25 -28.61
C ASP A 206 -12.40 9.26 -27.51
N SER A 207 -13.62 9.37 -27.06
CA SER A 207 -14.19 8.55 -25.95
C SER A 207 -13.35 8.55 -24.65
N THR A 208 -12.33 9.42 -24.55
CA THR A 208 -11.45 9.57 -23.38
C THR A 208 -11.49 10.98 -22.80
N LEU A 209 -11.09 12.01 -23.56
CA LEU A 209 -11.19 13.42 -23.15
C LEU A 209 -12.54 14.03 -23.52
N ILE A 210 -13.13 13.54 -24.58
CA ILE A 210 -14.45 13.92 -25.07
C ILE A 210 -15.34 12.67 -25.12
N GLU A 211 -16.65 12.85 -24.97
CA GLU A 211 -17.62 11.74 -24.96
C GLU A 211 -17.96 11.20 -26.36
N THR A 212 -17.52 11.89 -27.41
CA THR A 212 -17.85 11.59 -28.81
C THR A 212 -16.60 11.25 -29.60
N GLU A 213 -16.80 10.54 -30.72
CA GLU A 213 -15.79 10.32 -31.74
C GLU A 213 -15.75 11.53 -32.67
N VAL A 214 -14.59 12.19 -32.81
CA VAL A 214 -14.44 13.40 -33.64
C VAL A 214 -14.78 13.13 -35.09
N ILE A 215 -14.40 11.95 -35.58
CA ILE A 215 -14.69 11.56 -36.98
C ILE A 215 -16.19 11.46 -37.23
N ASP A 216 -16.98 10.96 -36.28
CA ASP A 216 -18.44 10.85 -36.42
C ASP A 216 -19.09 12.24 -36.45
N GLU A 217 -18.65 13.14 -35.58
CA GLU A 217 -19.16 14.53 -35.56
C GLU A 217 -18.84 15.28 -36.84
N LEU A 218 -17.64 15.09 -37.36
CA LEU A 218 -17.24 15.70 -38.65
C LEU A 218 -18.06 15.14 -39.82
N ALA A 219 -18.31 13.83 -39.84
CA ALA A 219 -19.10 13.15 -40.86
C ALA A 219 -20.56 13.63 -40.85
N VAL A 220 -21.15 13.80 -39.66
CA VAL A 220 -22.50 14.38 -39.55
C VAL A 220 -22.54 15.78 -40.13
N ARG A 221 -21.57 16.66 -39.85
CA ARG A 221 -21.49 18.01 -40.38
C ARG A 221 -21.24 18.06 -41.89
N ALA A 222 -20.54 17.03 -42.42
CA ALA A 222 -20.30 16.88 -43.84
C ALA A 222 -21.49 16.25 -44.60
N GLY A 223 -22.53 15.77 -43.89
CA GLY A 223 -23.70 15.13 -44.46
C GLY A 223 -23.50 13.67 -44.87
N VAL A 224 -22.42 13.01 -44.40
CA VAL A 224 -22.06 11.60 -44.67
C VAL A 224 -22.02 10.73 -43.38
N GLY A 225 -22.71 11.14 -42.33
CA GLY A 225 -22.67 10.53 -41.01
C GLY A 225 -23.07 9.08 -41.01
N ASP A 226 -24.10 8.66 -41.76
CA ASP A 226 -24.57 7.28 -41.79
C ASP A 226 -23.57 6.36 -42.50
N GLU A 227 -22.86 6.83 -43.53
CA GLU A 227 -21.83 6.08 -44.24
C GLU A 227 -20.60 5.82 -43.33
N VAL A 228 -20.16 6.85 -42.62
CA VAL A 228 -19.01 6.73 -41.70
C VAL A 228 -19.35 5.82 -40.53
N LYS A 229 -20.52 5.93 -39.91
CA LYS A 229 -20.96 5.03 -38.84
C LYS A 229 -20.97 3.56 -39.27
N ALA A 230 -21.39 3.28 -40.50
CA ALA A 230 -21.37 1.92 -41.03
C ALA A 230 -19.95 1.36 -41.15
N ILE A 231 -18.99 2.18 -41.54
CA ILE A 231 -17.56 1.79 -41.65
C ILE A 231 -16.95 1.60 -40.24
N THR A 232 -17.22 2.50 -39.31
CA THR A 232 -16.70 2.44 -37.94
C THR A 232 -17.21 1.21 -37.20
N ALA A 233 -18.48 0.86 -37.37
CA ALA A 233 -19.06 -0.34 -36.75
C ALA A 233 -18.37 -1.63 -37.21
N VAL A 234 -17.91 -1.72 -38.46
CA VAL A 234 -17.17 -2.87 -38.97
C VAL A 234 -15.76 -2.95 -38.40
N SER A 235 -15.10 -1.81 -38.16
CA SER A 235 -13.77 -1.73 -37.60
C SER A 235 -13.69 -2.25 -36.15
N TYR A 236 -14.69 -1.99 -35.33
CA TYR A 236 -14.76 -2.44 -33.93
C TYR A 236 -15.13 -3.92 -33.77
N THR A 237 -15.69 -4.56 -34.80
CA THR A 237 -16.04 -6.00 -34.72
C THR A 237 -14.88 -6.93 -35.08
N HIS A 238 -13.74 -6.38 -35.51
CA HIS A 238 -12.54 -7.15 -35.93
C HIS A 238 -11.32 -6.96 -35.00
N LEU A 239 -11.46 -6.25 -33.86
CA LEU A 239 -10.47 -6.14 -32.80
C LEU A 239 -10.90 -6.94 -31.54
#